data_3bd748e7dd6b51a5730a3c2739635570
#
_entry.id   3bd748e7dd6b51a5730a3c2739635570
#
_cell.length_a   1.000
_cell.length_b   1.000
_cell.length_c   1.000
_cell.angle_alpha   90.00
_cell.angle_beta   90.00
_cell.angle_gamma   90.00
#
_symmetry.space_group_name_H-M   'P 1'
#
loop_
_entity.id
_entity.type
_entity.pdbx_description
1 polymer ?
#
loop_
_entity_poly.entity_id
_entity_poly.type
_entity_poly.pdbx_seq_one_letter_code
_entity_poly.pdbx_strand_id
1 'polypeptide(L)'
;MFRQNTFRALMVSLIIIVLGLSTTAFAVQKKSKKAKKPMPAGTAVMWREPTDIASRDLFHGSGGEAGKPDLSQLTLIEKVQGGFSEKYRVRDAAGREWVAKVSREAQSEAAAVRLLWAVGYVTELTYLAPSVTIAGTPKGTYENVRFEGRSKDVKRLDPWLWDKNPFSGKRELQGLKVMMLLLNNWDIKDDNNGILHVVTPEGQSELHYIVSDLGATFGKIGSGPLWALKRSRNNPGDYAESKFVDHVHKDRVFFHYGGKKQDVFEDISVGDVQWIAGLLSRLSDQQIGDAFRAANYTQEEVTLLTGSVRARINELVNLPPSES
;
A
#
# COMPACT_ATOMS: atom_id res chain seq x y z
N MET A 1 87.53 13.14 28.95
CA MET A 1 87.39 12.90 27.52
C MET A 1 85.91 13.17 27.11
N PHE A 2 85.74 14.24 26.39
CA PHE A 2 84.46 14.92 26.17
C PHE A 2 83.55 14.19 25.18
N ARG A 3 82.24 14.20 25.43
CA ARG A 3 81.21 14.22 24.35
C ARG A 3 80.04 15.07 24.82
N GLN A 4 79.89 16.21 24.13
CA GLN A 4 78.72 17.07 24.20
C GLN A 4 77.57 16.46 23.47
N ASN A 5 76.37 16.44 24.07
CA ASN A 5 75.12 16.22 23.41
C ASN A 5 74.33 17.53 23.37
N THR A 6 74.28 18.10 22.17
CA THR A 6 73.52 19.28 21.84
C THR A 6 71.99 18.94 21.76
N PHE A 7 71.23 19.50 22.67
CA PHE A 7 69.78 19.56 22.60
C PHE A 7 69.34 20.54 21.52
N ARG A 8 68.69 20.09 20.52
CA ARG A 8 67.95 20.92 19.57
C ARG A 8 66.56 21.22 20.10
N ALA A 9 66.33 22.47 20.49
CA ALA A 9 65.01 22.98 20.77
C ALA A 9 64.21 23.17 19.46
N LEU A 10 63.14 22.51 19.31
CA LEU A 10 62.17 22.75 18.23
C LEU A 10 61.21 23.84 18.70
N MET A 11 61.32 25.04 18.13
CA MET A 11 60.32 26.08 18.23
C MET A 11 59.10 25.64 17.39
N VAL A 12 57.96 25.35 18.03
CA VAL A 12 56.67 25.21 17.38
C VAL A 12 56.01 26.58 17.36
N SER A 13 56.02 27.20 16.19
CA SER A 13 55.29 28.46 15.95
C SER A 13 53.80 28.17 15.88
N LEU A 14 53.06 28.60 16.87
CA LEU A 14 51.60 28.52 16.94
C LEU A 14 51.00 29.61 16.02
N ILE A 15 50.62 29.26 14.79
CA ILE A 15 49.85 30.13 13.92
C ILE A 15 48.40 30.06 14.37
N ILE A 16 47.95 31.09 15.06
CA ILE A 16 46.51 31.27 15.37
C ILE A 16 45.82 31.77 14.10
N ILE A 17 45.21 30.88 13.36
CA ILE A 17 44.26 31.23 12.30
C ILE A 17 42.94 31.59 12.97
N VAL A 18 42.65 32.87 13.06
CA VAL A 18 41.29 33.34 13.40
C VAL A 18 40.39 33.10 12.21
N LEU A 19 39.77 31.93 12.16
CA LEU A 19 38.66 31.67 11.28
C LEU A 19 37.44 32.41 11.81
N GLY A 20 37.10 33.52 11.17
CA GLY A 20 35.84 34.20 11.38
C GLY A 20 34.70 33.28 11.05
N LEU A 21 34.08 32.67 12.07
CA LEU A 21 32.84 31.96 11.98
C LEU A 21 31.71 32.96 11.65
N SER A 22 31.51 33.20 10.36
CA SER A 22 30.24 33.77 9.89
C SER A 22 29.15 32.77 10.21
N THR A 23 28.48 32.93 11.33
CA THR A 23 27.27 32.21 11.65
C THR A 23 26.15 32.68 10.71
N THR A 24 26.10 32.13 9.50
CA THR A 24 24.87 32.16 8.72
C THR A 24 23.86 31.34 9.49
N ALA A 25 23.03 32.02 10.27
CA ALA A 25 21.84 31.41 10.85
C ALA A 25 20.98 30.91 9.71
N PHE A 26 21.06 29.61 9.41
CA PHE A 26 20.06 28.94 8.62
C PHE A 26 18.77 29.03 9.44
N ALA A 27 17.93 30.00 9.10
CA ALA A 27 16.57 30.05 9.56
C ALA A 27 15.91 28.78 9.03
N VAL A 28 15.84 27.75 9.87
CA VAL A 28 14.97 26.60 9.64
C VAL A 28 13.56 27.16 9.61
N GLN A 29 13.09 27.43 8.41
CA GLN A 29 11.71 27.86 8.18
C GLN A 29 10.82 26.70 8.65
N LYS A 30 10.37 26.77 9.91
CA LYS A 30 9.32 25.88 10.42
C LYS A 30 8.17 26.03 9.45
N LYS A 31 7.98 25.01 8.58
CA LYS A 31 6.74 24.90 7.77
C LYS A 31 5.60 25.06 8.76
N SER A 32 4.89 26.17 8.70
CA SER A 32 3.69 26.38 9.49
C SER A 32 2.78 25.20 9.24
N LYS A 33 2.42 24.45 10.29
CA LYS A 33 1.41 23.40 10.18
C LYS A 33 0.14 24.11 9.69
N LYS A 34 -0.21 23.94 8.42
CA LYS A 34 -1.50 24.41 7.91
C LYS A 34 -2.55 23.87 8.87
N ALA A 35 -3.40 24.75 9.37
CA ALA A 35 -4.53 24.34 10.22
C ALA A 35 -5.29 23.23 9.47
N LYS A 36 -5.48 22.07 10.12
CA LYS A 36 -6.24 20.97 9.53
C LYS A 36 -7.62 21.51 9.20
N LYS A 37 -8.01 21.37 7.93
CA LYS A 37 -9.38 21.70 7.54
C LYS A 37 -10.33 20.78 8.31
N PRO A 38 -11.46 21.30 8.82
CA PRO A 38 -12.43 20.44 9.48
C PRO A 38 -12.88 19.34 8.51
N MET A 39 -13.02 18.12 9.06
CA MET A 39 -13.52 16.99 8.28
C MET A 39 -14.97 17.28 7.88
N PRO A 40 -15.36 17.10 6.61
CA PRO A 40 -16.76 17.27 6.22
C PRO A 40 -17.64 16.27 6.96
N ALA A 41 -18.91 16.62 7.16
CA ALA A 41 -19.89 15.69 7.70
C ALA A 41 -20.13 14.55 6.71
N GLY A 42 -20.28 13.32 7.21
CA GLY A 42 -20.55 12.14 6.38
C GLY A 42 -20.50 10.86 7.19
N THR A 43 -21.15 9.82 6.68
CA THR A 43 -21.11 8.48 7.28
C THR A 43 -19.75 7.84 7.01
N ALA A 44 -19.07 7.37 8.06
CA ALA A 44 -17.80 6.66 7.92
C ALA A 44 -18.05 5.24 7.36
N VAL A 45 -17.39 4.89 6.26
CA VAL A 45 -17.50 3.59 5.59
C VAL A 45 -16.10 3.05 5.34
N MET A 46 -15.81 1.84 5.81
CA MET A 46 -14.58 1.09 5.51
C MET A 46 -14.91 -0.18 4.73
N TRP A 47 -16.04 -0.76 5.03
CA TRP A 47 -16.49 -2.04 4.52
C TRP A 47 -18.00 -2.05 4.32
N ARG A 48 -18.47 -2.78 3.34
CA ARG A 48 -19.88 -3.10 3.11
C ARG A 48 -20.04 -4.59 2.94
N GLU A 49 -21.08 -5.15 3.52
CA GLU A 49 -21.37 -6.57 3.38
C GLU A 49 -21.55 -6.96 1.91
N PRO A 50 -20.66 -7.81 1.38
CA PRO A 50 -20.77 -8.24 -0.01
C PRO A 50 -21.78 -9.38 -0.12
N THR A 51 -22.84 -9.17 -0.89
CA THR A 51 -23.87 -10.18 -1.16
C THR A 51 -23.53 -11.03 -2.39
N ASP A 52 -22.55 -10.63 -3.18
CA ASP A 52 -22.25 -11.08 -4.53
C ASP A 52 -20.84 -11.65 -4.72
N ILE A 53 -20.13 -12.06 -3.65
CA ILE A 53 -18.71 -12.48 -3.73
C ILE A 53 -18.47 -13.49 -4.85
N ALA A 54 -19.32 -14.53 -4.96
CA ALA A 54 -19.12 -15.60 -5.92
C ALA A 54 -19.26 -15.16 -7.39
N SER A 55 -19.92 -14.01 -7.65
CA SER A 55 -20.13 -13.45 -8.99
C SER A 55 -19.30 -12.19 -9.28
N ARG A 56 -18.47 -11.72 -8.34
CA ARG A 56 -17.62 -10.54 -8.55
C ARG A 56 -16.59 -10.76 -9.64
N ASP A 57 -16.55 -9.84 -10.59
CA ASP A 57 -15.56 -9.81 -11.67
C ASP A 57 -14.26 -9.15 -11.19
N LEU A 58 -13.30 -9.97 -10.74
CA LEU A 58 -12.01 -9.47 -10.26
C LEU A 58 -11.08 -9.09 -11.42
N PHE A 59 -11.39 -9.48 -12.66
CA PHE A 59 -10.62 -9.02 -13.81
C PHE A 59 -10.85 -7.52 -14.07
N HIS A 60 -12.09 -7.06 -14.04
CA HIS A 60 -12.42 -5.66 -14.24
C HIS A 60 -12.43 -4.84 -12.93
N GLY A 61 -12.61 -5.50 -11.78
CA GLY A 61 -12.64 -4.84 -10.46
C GLY A 61 -13.88 -3.98 -10.23
N SER A 62 -13.83 -3.08 -9.25
CA SER A 62 -14.98 -2.30 -8.78
C SER A 62 -15.66 -1.41 -9.84
N GLY A 63 -14.96 -1.04 -10.88
CA GLY A 63 -15.50 -0.21 -11.97
C GLY A 63 -16.09 -1.00 -13.13
N GLY A 64 -15.94 -2.32 -13.14
CA GLY A 64 -16.31 -3.15 -14.27
C GLY A 64 -15.58 -2.80 -15.56
N GLU A 65 -15.99 -3.38 -16.67
CA GLU A 65 -15.41 -3.09 -17.99
C GLU A 65 -15.68 -1.64 -18.44
N ALA A 66 -16.86 -1.12 -18.19
CA ALA A 66 -17.26 0.24 -18.58
C ALA A 66 -16.44 1.32 -17.83
N GLY A 67 -15.89 1.00 -16.66
CA GLY A 67 -15.04 1.93 -15.90
C GLY A 67 -13.60 2.04 -16.39
N LYS A 68 -13.14 1.18 -17.31
CA LYS A 68 -11.76 1.22 -17.82
C LYS A 68 -11.41 2.57 -18.45
N PRO A 69 -10.13 3.04 -18.33
CA PRO A 69 -9.67 4.19 -19.07
C PRO A 69 -9.70 3.90 -20.58
N ASP A 70 -10.12 4.89 -21.36
CA ASP A 70 -9.98 4.85 -22.82
C ASP A 70 -8.54 5.21 -23.20
N LEU A 71 -7.74 4.18 -23.48
CA LEU A 71 -6.31 4.30 -23.75
C LEU A 71 -6.00 4.68 -25.22
N SER A 72 -7.01 4.88 -26.07
CA SER A 72 -6.79 5.25 -27.47
C SER A 72 -6.05 6.58 -27.62
N GLN A 73 -6.24 7.48 -26.63
CA GLN A 73 -5.49 8.73 -26.54
C GLN A 73 -5.38 9.15 -25.08
N LEU A 74 -4.14 9.34 -24.62
CA LEU A 74 -3.85 9.89 -23.29
C LEU A 74 -3.14 11.22 -23.41
N THR A 75 -3.69 12.26 -22.79
CA THR A 75 -3.09 13.59 -22.76
C THR A 75 -2.57 13.91 -21.38
N LEU A 76 -1.31 14.31 -21.29
CA LEU A 76 -0.70 14.77 -20.04
C LEU A 76 -1.37 16.06 -19.57
N ILE A 77 -1.82 16.09 -18.31
CA ILE A 77 -2.28 17.30 -17.63
C ILE A 77 -1.10 17.90 -16.84
N GLU A 78 -0.48 17.10 -16.00
CA GLU A 78 0.66 17.51 -15.16
C GLU A 78 1.45 16.32 -14.66
N LYS A 79 2.73 16.55 -14.30
CA LYS A 79 3.52 15.60 -13.53
C LYS A 79 3.23 15.79 -12.04
N VAL A 80 2.76 14.73 -11.38
CA VAL A 80 2.46 14.77 -9.94
C VAL A 80 3.77 14.69 -9.14
N GLN A 81 4.00 15.66 -8.28
CA GLN A 81 5.19 15.74 -7.44
C GLN A 81 5.05 14.87 -6.17
N GLY A 82 6.17 14.32 -5.71
CA GLY A 82 6.29 13.60 -4.43
C GLY A 82 6.13 12.08 -4.52
N GLY A 83 6.72 11.40 -3.52
CA GLY A 83 6.82 9.94 -3.45
C GLY A 83 7.93 9.37 -4.35
N PHE A 84 8.17 8.05 -4.25
CA PHE A 84 9.23 7.37 -5.00
C PHE A 84 8.83 6.99 -6.43
N SER A 85 7.54 6.90 -6.71
CA SER A 85 7.01 6.48 -8.01
C SER A 85 6.76 7.67 -8.92
N GLU A 86 7.08 7.52 -10.20
CA GLU A 86 6.73 8.49 -11.22
C GLU A 86 5.21 8.46 -11.44
N LYS A 87 4.58 9.64 -11.41
CA LYS A 87 3.13 9.79 -11.50
C LYS A 87 2.78 10.94 -12.44
N TYR A 88 1.78 10.70 -13.27
CA TYR A 88 1.25 11.67 -14.18
C TYR A 88 -0.26 11.79 -14.00
N ARG A 89 -0.76 13.00 -13.93
CA ARG A 89 -2.19 13.27 -14.12
C ARG A 89 -2.47 13.36 -15.60
N VAL A 90 -3.37 12.52 -16.07
CA VAL A 90 -3.67 12.38 -17.48
C VAL A 90 -5.18 12.45 -17.72
N ARG A 91 -5.56 12.79 -18.95
CA ARG A 91 -6.95 12.70 -19.42
C ARG A 91 -7.02 11.64 -20.51
N ASP A 92 -7.98 10.72 -20.38
CA ASP A 92 -8.24 9.69 -21.38
C ASP A 92 -9.09 10.24 -22.56
N ALA A 93 -9.25 9.45 -23.62
CA ALA A 93 -10.02 9.85 -24.79
C ALA A 93 -11.50 10.10 -24.50
N ALA A 94 -12.05 9.49 -23.44
CA ALA A 94 -13.40 9.76 -22.95
C ALA A 94 -13.51 11.02 -22.06
N GLY A 95 -12.41 11.76 -21.86
CA GLY A 95 -12.37 12.99 -21.08
C GLY A 95 -12.25 12.79 -19.58
N ARG A 96 -12.11 11.54 -19.10
CA ARG A 96 -11.96 11.22 -17.67
C ARG A 96 -10.52 11.46 -17.21
N GLU A 97 -10.37 11.90 -15.96
CA GLU A 97 -9.04 12.15 -15.37
C GLU A 97 -8.56 10.97 -14.52
N TRP A 98 -7.27 10.69 -14.66
CA TRP A 98 -6.59 9.58 -13.98
C TRP A 98 -5.25 10.02 -13.42
N VAL A 99 -4.80 9.35 -12.37
CA VAL A 99 -3.38 9.34 -12.00
C VAL A 99 -2.76 8.06 -12.55
N ALA A 100 -1.89 8.21 -13.53
CA ALA A 100 -1.08 7.14 -14.09
C ALA A 100 0.20 7.00 -13.25
N LYS A 101 0.33 5.89 -12.51
CA LYS A 101 1.50 5.57 -11.67
C LYS A 101 2.38 4.58 -12.42
N VAL A 102 3.62 4.99 -12.69
CA VAL A 102 4.66 4.15 -13.30
C VAL A 102 5.59 3.69 -12.20
N SER A 103 5.52 2.42 -11.82
CA SER A 103 6.35 1.90 -10.75
C SER A 103 6.41 0.38 -10.76
N ARG A 104 7.45 -0.16 -10.10
CA ARG A 104 7.58 -1.61 -9.85
C ARG A 104 6.45 -2.18 -8.97
N GLU A 105 5.65 -1.33 -8.36
CA GLU A 105 4.55 -1.65 -7.45
C GLU A 105 3.19 -1.68 -8.17
N ALA A 106 3.12 -1.26 -9.44
CA ALA A 106 1.85 -1.07 -10.14
C ALA A 106 1.03 -2.37 -10.23
N GLN A 107 1.70 -3.50 -10.50
CA GLN A 107 1.06 -4.82 -10.59
C GLN A 107 0.54 -5.29 -9.22
N SER A 108 1.41 -5.31 -8.19
CA SER A 108 1.02 -5.74 -6.85
C SER A 108 -0.12 -4.90 -6.27
N GLU A 109 -0.06 -3.59 -6.47
CA GLU A 109 -1.10 -2.66 -6.03
C GLU A 109 -2.44 -2.91 -6.74
N ALA A 110 -2.42 -3.15 -8.06
CA ALA A 110 -3.62 -3.43 -8.84
C ALA A 110 -4.30 -4.75 -8.43
N ALA A 111 -3.52 -5.80 -8.14
CA ALA A 111 -4.05 -7.07 -7.65
C ALA A 111 -4.59 -6.96 -6.22
N ALA A 112 -3.84 -6.30 -5.31
CA ALA A 112 -4.22 -6.12 -3.92
C ALA A 112 -5.55 -5.36 -3.76
N VAL A 113 -5.75 -4.28 -4.52
CA VAL A 113 -7.02 -3.51 -4.53
C VAL A 113 -8.20 -4.42 -4.90
N ARG A 114 -8.04 -5.31 -5.87
CA ARG A 114 -9.10 -6.24 -6.30
C ARG A 114 -9.48 -7.25 -5.23
N LEU A 115 -8.48 -7.80 -4.53
CA LEU A 115 -8.73 -8.75 -3.43
C LEU A 115 -9.38 -8.08 -2.22
N LEU A 116 -9.03 -6.84 -1.90
CA LEU A 116 -9.73 -6.07 -0.86
C LEU A 116 -11.19 -5.81 -1.25
N TRP A 117 -11.41 -5.31 -2.46
CA TRP A 117 -12.77 -5.09 -2.97
C TRP A 117 -13.59 -6.39 -3.00
N ALA A 118 -12.97 -7.52 -3.37
CA ALA A 118 -13.64 -8.79 -3.46
C ALA A 118 -14.36 -9.21 -2.17
N VAL A 119 -13.84 -8.82 -1.02
CA VAL A 119 -14.41 -9.14 0.31
C VAL A 119 -15.10 -7.95 0.97
N GLY A 120 -15.44 -6.90 0.22
CA GLY A 120 -16.33 -5.82 0.66
C GLY A 120 -15.66 -4.54 1.13
N TYR A 121 -14.33 -4.43 1.17
CA TYR A 121 -13.67 -3.17 1.50
C TYR A 121 -13.86 -2.13 0.41
N VAL A 122 -14.08 -0.89 0.81
CA VAL A 122 -14.08 0.25 -0.11
C VAL A 122 -12.65 0.51 -0.59
N THR A 123 -12.50 0.73 -1.89
CA THR A 123 -11.19 0.90 -2.54
C THR A 123 -11.24 2.02 -3.57
N GLU A 124 -10.08 2.47 -4.00
CA GLU A 124 -9.98 3.36 -5.16
C GLU A 124 -10.27 2.59 -6.45
N LEU A 125 -10.88 3.29 -7.42
CA LEU A 125 -11.04 2.75 -8.77
C LEU A 125 -9.66 2.61 -9.42
N THR A 126 -9.29 1.37 -9.76
CA THR A 126 -7.93 1.05 -10.22
C THR A 126 -7.95 0.09 -11.40
N TYR A 127 -7.21 0.44 -12.46
CA TYR A 127 -6.92 -0.43 -13.61
C TYR A 127 -5.41 -0.46 -13.86
N LEU A 128 -4.96 -1.50 -14.56
CA LEU A 128 -3.57 -1.59 -15.04
C LEU A 128 -3.58 -1.74 -16.56
N ALA A 129 -2.73 -0.98 -17.22
CA ALA A 129 -2.43 -1.14 -18.63
C ALA A 129 -1.04 -1.77 -18.80
N PRO A 130 -0.90 -2.88 -19.56
CA PRO A 130 0.38 -3.52 -19.81
C PRO A 130 1.40 -2.59 -20.46
N SER A 131 0.96 -1.82 -21.46
CA SER A 131 1.76 -0.81 -22.15
C SER A 131 0.88 0.34 -22.57
N VAL A 132 1.39 1.58 -22.46
CA VAL A 132 0.62 2.77 -22.80
C VAL A 132 1.53 3.92 -23.20
N THR A 133 1.08 4.70 -24.22
CA THR A 133 1.74 5.95 -24.62
C THR A 133 1.00 7.13 -24.00
N ILE A 134 1.76 7.99 -23.29
CA ILE A 134 1.25 9.23 -22.70
C ILE A 134 1.91 10.41 -23.43
N ALA A 135 1.18 11.05 -24.30
CA ALA A 135 1.68 12.19 -25.06
C ALA A 135 2.11 13.34 -24.12
N GLY A 136 3.24 13.95 -24.42
CA GLY A 136 3.81 15.05 -23.63
C GLY A 136 4.68 14.64 -22.45
N THR A 137 4.90 13.32 -22.22
CA THR A 137 5.85 12.83 -21.21
C THR A 137 7.23 12.54 -21.81
N PRO A 138 8.33 12.54 -21.02
CA PRO A 138 9.69 12.38 -21.54
C PRO A 138 9.95 11.07 -22.29
N LYS A 139 9.35 9.95 -21.83
CA LYS A 139 9.56 8.63 -22.44
C LYS A 139 8.52 8.32 -23.53
N GLY A 140 7.36 8.97 -23.49
CA GLY A 140 6.24 8.63 -24.34
C GLY A 140 5.54 7.34 -23.94
N THR A 141 6.21 6.17 -24.03
CA THR A 141 5.65 4.85 -23.73
C THR A 141 6.15 4.28 -22.42
N TYR A 142 5.26 3.65 -21.65
CA TYR A 142 5.49 3.07 -20.34
C TYR A 142 4.84 1.70 -20.24
N GLU A 143 5.49 0.79 -19.49
CA GLU A 143 5.01 -0.54 -19.20
C GLU A 143 4.40 -0.62 -17.80
N ASN A 144 3.39 -1.48 -17.63
CA ASN A 144 2.72 -1.77 -16.36
C ASN A 144 2.28 -0.48 -15.64
N VAL A 145 1.45 0.32 -16.29
CA VAL A 145 0.98 1.59 -15.76
C VAL A 145 -0.35 1.39 -15.03
N ARG A 146 -0.37 1.72 -13.72
CA ARG A 146 -1.58 1.72 -12.93
C ARG A 146 -2.32 3.05 -13.09
N PHE A 147 -3.58 2.96 -13.46
CA PHE A 147 -4.51 4.10 -13.54
C PHE A 147 -5.39 4.12 -12.29
N GLU A 148 -5.41 5.23 -11.60
CA GLU A 148 -6.25 5.51 -10.45
C GLU A 148 -7.25 6.61 -10.82
N GLY A 149 -8.55 6.32 -10.70
CA GLY A 149 -9.61 7.26 -11.08
C GLY A 149 -9.59 8.54 -10.24
N ARG A 150 -9.81 9.66 -10.90
CA ARG A 150 -9.91 11.01 -10.27
C ARG A 150 -11.23 11.67 -10.66
N SER A 151 -12.33 11.17 -10.09
CA SER A 151 -13.61 11.85 -10.22
C SER A 151 -13.57 13.21 -9.53
N LYS A 152 -14.18 14.23 -10.14
CA LYS A 152 -14.32 15.56 -9.54
C LYS A 152 -15.21 15.56 -8.29
N ASP A 153 -16.08 14.56 -8.19
CA ASP A 153 -17.04 14.40 -7.09
C ASP A 153 -16.42 13.67 -5.89
N VAL A 154 -15.19 13.18 -6.01
CA VAL A 154 -14.45 12.51 -4.94
C VAL A 154 -13.33 13.41 -4.43
N LYS A 155 -13.41 13.83 -3.17
CA LYS A 155 -12.36 14.63 -2.53
C LYS A 155 -11.52 13.76 -1.61
N ARG A 156 -10.19 13.77 -1.83
CA ARG A 156 -9.25 13.13 -0.93
C ARG A 156 -8.99 14.03 0.27
N LEU A 157 -9.13 13.46 1.46
CA LEU A 157 -8.87 14.08 2.75
C LEU A 157 -7.56 13.58 3.36
N ASP A 158 -7.24 14.03 4.58
CA ASP A 158 -6.07 13.57 5.33
C ASP A 158 -6.11 12.04 5.56
N PRO A 159 -4.95 11.39 5.74
CA PRO A 159 -4.88 9.98 6.11
C PRO A 159 -5.57 9.68 7.43
N TRP A 160 -6.16 8.48 7.55
CA TRP A 160 -6.61 7.95 8.84
C TRP A 160 -5.50 7.15 9.53
N LEU A 161 -5.59 7.02 10.85
CA LEU A 161 -4.59 6.35 11.68
C LEU A 161 -5.08 4.95 12.06
N TRP A 162 -4.17 3.96 12.06
CA TRP A 162 -4.51 2.59 12.44
C TRP A 162 -4.99 2.46 13.89
N ASP A 163 -4.42 3.25 14.79
CA ASP A 163 -4.72 3.25 16.22
C ASP A 163 -5.88 4.16 16.61
N LYS A 164 -6.28 5.08 15.72
CA LYS A 164 -7.34 6.06 16.01
C LYS A 164 -8.22 6.32 14.79
N ASN A 165 -9.33 5.60 14.71
CA ASN A 165 -10.31 5.73 13.64
C ASN A 165 -11.71 5.29 14.12
N PRO A 166 -12.79 5.56 13.35
CA PRO A 166 -14.17 5.20 13.75
C PRO A 166 -14.45 3.70 13.85
N PHE A 167 -13.51 2.85 13.37
CA PHE A 167 -13.66 1.39 13.32
C PHE A 167 -12.81 0.68 14.38
N SER A 168 -12.14 1.41 15.29
CA SER A 168 -11.37 0.81 16.39
C SER A 168 -12.25 -0.13 17.22
N GLY A 169 -11.76 -1.37 17.39
CA GLY A 169 -12.49 -2.45 18.07
C GLY A 169 -13.61 -3.11 17.24
N LYS A 170 -13.78 -2.75 15.98
CA LYS A 170 -14.77 -3.38 15.09
C LYS A 170 -14.11 -4.46 14.21
N ARG A 171 -14.89 -5.51 13.91
CA ARG A 171 -14.42 -6.64 13.08
C ARG A 171 -13.97 -6.21 11.68
N GLU A 172 -14.53 -5.13 11.12
CA GLU A 172 -14.14 -4.63 9.81
C GLU A 172 -12.69 -4.12 9.80
N LEU A 173 -12.25 -3.46 10.87
CA LEU A 173 -10.85 -3.06 11.00
C LEU A 173 -9.94 -4.26 11.26
N GLN A 174 -10.37 -5.20 12.08
CA GLN A 174 -9.59 -6.42 12.36
C GLN A 174 -9.43 -7.28 11.10
N GLY A 175 -10.50 -7.46 10.34
CA GLY A 175 -10.42 -8.15 9.04
C GLY A 175 -9.51 -7.42 8.04
N LEU A 176 -9.50 -6.07 8.03
CA LEU A 176 -8.56 -5.31 7.20
C LEU A 176 -7.10 -5.57 7.61
N LYS A 177 -6.83 -5.67 8.92
CA LYS A 177 -5.50 -6.06 9.42
C LYS A 177 -5.09 -7.44 8.90
N VAL A 178 -5.99 -8.43 8.97
CA VAL A 178 -5.74 -9.78 8.41
C VAL A 178 -5.50 -9.71 6.91
N MET A 179 -6.22 -8.88 6.17
CA MET A 179 -5.97 -8.66 4.74
C MET A 179 -4.58 -8.09 4.48
N MET A 180 -4.09 -7.13 5.28
CA MET A 180 -2.72 -6.62 5.14
C MET A 180 -1.68 -7.71 5.35
N LEU A 181 -1.90 -8.61 6.31
CA LEU A 181 -1.04 -9.76 6.56
C LEU A 181 -1.13 -10.80 5.42
N LEU A 182 -2.33 -11.13 4.94
CA LEU A 182 -2.55 -12.03 3.80
C LEU A 182 -1.73 -11.58 2.58
N LEU A 183 -1.72 -10.29 2.30
CA LEU A 183 -1.03 -9.69 1.17
C LEU A 183 0.48 -9.49 1.40
N ASN A 184 1.01 -9.79 2.58
CA ASN A 184 2.37 -9.43 3.01
C ASN A 184 2.67 -7.92 2.84
N ASN A 185 1.71 -7.05 3.17
CA ASN A 185 1.94 -5.61 3.14
C ASN A 185 2.82 -5.18 4.32
N TRP A 186 4.11 -5.01 4.08
CA TRP A 186 5.06 -4.62 5.12
C TRP A 186 5.16 -3.12 5.36
N ASP A 187 4.45 -2.26 4.61
CA ASP A 187 4.54 -0.79 4.68
C ASP A 187 3.22 -0.14 5.10
N ILE A 188 2.57 -0.64 6.15
CA ILE A 188 1.27 -0.17 6.66
C ILE A 188 1.34 1.16 7.43
N LYS A 189 2.07 2.15 6.91
CA LYS A 189 2.11 3.50 7.51
C LYS A 189 0.74 4.18 7.42
N ASP A 190 0.45 5.06 8.39
CA ASP A 190 -0.76 5.88 8.33
C ASP A 190 -0.83 6.74 7.06
N ASP A 191 0.32 7.26 6.57
CA ASP A 191 0.40 8.02 5.32
C ASP A 191 0.00 7.22 4.07
N ASN A 192 -0.04 5.89 4.16
CA ASN A 192 -0.49 4.99 3.10
C ASN A 192 -2.01 4.77 3.13
N ASN A 193 -2.70 5.37 4.09
CA ASN A 193 -4.16 5.37 4.21
C ASN A 193 -4.74 6.63 3.56
N GLY A 194 -6.06 6.65 3.37
CA GLY A 194 -6.76 7.81 2.86
C GLY A 194 -8.23 7.82 3.26
N ILE A 195 -8.80 9.01 3.34
CA ILE A 195 -10.24 9.19 3.45
C ILE A 195 -10.71 9.85 2.16
N LEU A 196 -11.66 9.22 1.49
CA LEU A 196 -12.32 9.79 0.33
C LEU A 196 -13.70 10.29 0.75
N HIS A 197 -13.97 11.58 0.54
CA HIS A 197 -15.30 12.13 0.68
C HIS A 197 -16.04 11.92 -0.62
N VAL A 198 -17.12 11.15 -0.57
CA VAL A 198 -17.93 10.73 -1.71
C VAL A 198 -19.36 11.18 -1.47
N VAL A 199 -20.01 11.70 -2.51
CA VAL A 199 -21.46 11.91 -2.52
C VAL A 199 -22.07 10.79 -3.35
N THR A 200 -22.95 9.99 -2.72
CA THR A 200 -23.60 8.87 -3.42
C THR A 200 -24.61 9.40 -4.45
N PRO A 201 -25.07 8.58 -5.41
CA PRO A 201 -26.11 8.98 -6.35
C PRO A 201 -27.39 9.48 -5.67
N GLU A 202 -27.68 8.95 -4.47
CA GLU A 202 -28.84 9.36 -3.63
C GLU A 202 -28.58 10.66 -2.85
N GLY A 203 -27.43 11.30 -3.04
CA GLY A 203 -27.06 12.56 -2.40
C GLY A 203 -26.54 12.43 -0.96
N GLN A 204 -26.23 11.20 -0.49
CA GLN A 204 -25.70 10.99 0.85
C GLN A 204 -24.20 11.27 0.86
N SER A 205 -23.73 11.92 1.93
CA SER A 205 -22.31 12.17 2.17
C SER A 205 -21.67 11.00 2.92
N GLU A 206 -20.64 10.40 2.31
CA GLU A 206 -19.88 9.30 2.90
C GLU A 206 -18.39 9.63 2.99
N LEU A 207 -17.75 9.10 4.02
CA LEU A 207 -16.30 9.14 4.23
C LEU A 207 -15.75 7.73 4.09
N HIS A 208 -15.16 7.43 2.94
CA HIS A 208 -14.58 6.12 2.65
C HIS A 208 -13.16 6.02 3.20
N TYR A 209 -12.97 5.17 4.20
CA TYR A 209 -11.69 4.88 4.84
C TYR A 209 -10.98 3.77 4.07
N ILE A 210 -9.97 4.10 3.30
CA ILE A 210 -9.27 3.19 2.39
C ILE A 210 -7.80 3.02 2.77
N VAL A 211 -7.21 1.88 2.40
CA VAL A 211 -5.75 1.74 2.27
C VAL A 211 -5.40 2.10 0.82
N SER A 212 -4.65 3.15 0.66
CA SER A 212 -4.42 3.82 -0.62
C SER A 212 -3.12 3.38 -1.30
N ASP A 213 -2.11 2.97 -0.52
CA ASP A 213 -0.84 2.46 -1.03
C ASP A 213 -0.66 1.00 -0.62
N LEU A 214 -0.92 0.11 -1.57
CA LEU A 214 -0.79 -1.34 -1.44
C LEU A 214 0.40 -1.90 -2.23
N GLY A 215 1.32 -1.03 -2.65
CA GLY A 215 2.45 -1.43 -3.48
C GLY A 215 3.49 -2.31 -2.80
N ALA A 216 3.54 -2.30 -1.46
CA ALA A 216 4.46 -3.13 -0.67
C ALA A 216 3.92 -4.54 -0.41
N THR A 217 3.19 -5.13 -1.36
CA THR A 217 2.52 -6.44 -1.25
C THR A 217 3.16 -7.49 -2.17
N PHE A 218 2.72 -8.74 -2.03
CA PHE A 218 3.14 -9.91 -2.83
C PHE A 218 4.66 -10.05 -2.95
N GLY A 219 5.32 -9.97 -1.83
CA GLY A 219 6.74 -10.27 -1.65
C GLY A 219 6.93 -10.84 -0.26
N LYS A 220 8.15 -10.78 0.27
CA LYS A 220 8.41 -11.20 1.65
C LYS A 220 8.59 -10.03 2.59
N ILE A 221 8.14 -10.21 3.79
CA ILE A 221 8.40 -9.35 4.94
C ILE A 221 9.73 -9.78 5.51
N GLY A 222 10.74 -8.95 5.48
CA GLY A 222 12.02 -9.29 6.11
C GLY A 222 11.86 -9.51 7.61
N SER A 223 12.81 -10.17 8.23
CA SER A 223 12.83 -10.44 9.68
C SER A 223 14.18 -10.13 10.32
N GLY A 224 14.18 -9.94 11.65
CA GLY A 224 15.39 -9.67 12.44
C GLY A 224 15.96 -8.25 12.22
N PRO A 225 17.18 -7.98 12.75
CA PRO A 225 17.74 -6.62 12.77
C PRO A 225 17.92 -5.97 11.40
N LEU A 226 18.05 -6.78 10.34
CA LEU A 226 18.21 -6.32 8.97
C LEU A 226 16.96 -6.57 8.10
N TRP A 227 15.78 -6.64 8.71
CA TRP A 227 14.53 -6.93 8.00
C TRP A 227 14.30 -6.04 6.78
N ALA A 228 14.66 -4.76 6.88
CA ALA A 228 14.47 -3.79 5.80
C ALA A 228 15.29 -4.11 4.52
N LEU A 229 16.40 -4.84 4.66
CA LEU A 229 17.24 -5.30 3.53
C LEU A 229 16.76 -6.64 2.95
N LYS A 230 15.97 -7.39 3.72
CA LYS A 230 15.50 -8.73 3.36
C LYS A 230 14.07 -8.73 2.83
N ARG A 231 13.41 -7.57 2.77
CA ARG A 231 12.04 -7.43 2.26
C ARG A 231 12.03 -7.32 0.76
N SER A 232 10.97 -7.81 0.16
CA SER A 232 10.66 -7.59 -1.25
C SER A 232 9.22 -7.14 -1.45
N ARG A 233 8.89 -6.74 -2.65
CA ARG A 233 7.55 -6.40 -3.10
C ARG A 233 7.40 -6.85 -4.54
N ASN A 234 6.19 -7.15 -4.96
CA ASN A 234 5.93 -7.61 -6.32
C ASN A 234 6.93 -8.71 -6.75
N ASN A 235 7.11 -9.70 -5.87
CA ASN A 235 7.99 -10.85 -6.08
C ASN A 235 7.21 -12.13 -5.72
N PRO A 236 6.60 -12.79 -6.72
CA PRO A 236 5.75 -13.97 -6.50
C PRO A 236 6.45 -15.13 -5.81
N GLY A 237 7.72 -15.39 -6.13
CA GLY A 237 8.51 -16.45 -5.50
C GLY A 237 8.71 -16.20 -4.00
N ASP A 238 9.17 -15.00 -3.64
CA ASP A 238 9.33 -14.59 -2.24
C ASP A 238 8.00 -14.64 -1.46
N TYR A 239 6.88 -14.30 -2.12
CA TYR A 239 5.56 -14.38 -1.50
C TYR A 239 5.14 -15.81 -1.22
N ALA A 240 5.34 -16.71 -2.19
CA ALA A 240 5.00 -18.12 -2.08
C ALA A 240 5.80 -18.84 -0.97
N GLU A 241 7.07 -18.48 -0.80
CA GLU A 241 7.95 -19.05 0.23
C GLU A 241 7.73 -18.48 1.63
N SER A 242 6.97 -17.37 1.76
CA SER A 242 6.76 -16.70 3.04
C SER A 242 5.81 -17.47 3.93
N LYS A 243 6.17 -17.69 5.18
CA LYS A 243 5.26 -18.17 6.24
C LYS A 243 4.19 -17.12 6.52
N PHE A 244 3.02 -17.58 7.00
CA PHE A 244 1.88 -16.69 7.20
C PHE A 244 1.35 -16.74 8.63
N VAL A 245 0.53 -17.73 9.00
CA VAL A 245 0.13 -17.92 10.41
C VAL A 245 1.32 -18.47 11.19
N ASP A 246 1.60 -17.91 12.36
CA ASP A 246 2.66 -18.39 13.25
C ASP A 246 2.07 -19.38 14.27
N HIS A 247 1.22 -18.90 15.15
CA HIS A 247 0.55 -19.72 16.16
C HIS A 247 -0.74 -19.07 16.64
N VAL A 248 -1.54 -19.85 17.39
CA VAL A 248 -2.70 -19.36 18.12
C VAL A 248 -2.40 -19.52 19.62
N HIS A 249 -2.52 -18.45 20.38
CA HIS A 249 -2.42 -18.49 21.84
C HIS A 249 -3.70 -17.95 22.46
N LYS A 250 -4.41 -18.77 23.23
CA LYS A 250 -5.76 -18.45 23.75
C LYS A 250 -6.69 -18.03 22.60
N ASP A 251 -7.22 -16.82 22.62
CA ASP A 251 -8.10 -16.26 21.59
C ASP A 251 -7.36 -15.32 20.62
N ARG A 252 -6.03 -15.39 20.54
CA ARG A 252 -5.23 -14.50 19.68
C ARG A 252 -4.52 -15.29 18.61
N VAL A 253 -4.51 -14.74 17.40
CA VAL A 253 -3.79 -15.31 16.26
C VAL A 253 -2.56 -14.46 15.96
N PHE A 254 -1.40 -15.09 15.97
CA PHE A 254 -0.12 -14.47 15.67
C PHE A 254 0.33 -14.82 14.25
N PHE A 255 0.96 -13.86 13.60
CA PHE A 255 1.39 -13.99 12.22
C PHE A 255 2.88 -13.72 12.07
N HIS A 256 3.51 -14.36 11.09
CA HIS A 256 4.89 -14.06 10.71
C HIS A 256 4.99 -12.68 10.07
N TYR A 257 5.03 -11.65 10.90
CA TYR A 257 5.12 -10.27 10.48
C TYR A 257 6.26 -9.53 11.19
N GLY A 258 7.15 -8.90 10.41
CA GLY A 258 8.26 -8.06 10.91
C GLY A 258 8.31 -6.70 10.19
N GLY A 259 7.18 -6.26 9.64
CA GLY A 259 7.06 -4.99 8.91
C GLY A 259 6.91 -3.77 9.82
N LYS A 260 6.47 -2.67 9.25
CA LYS A 260 6.17 -1.45 10.01
C LYS A 260 4.90 -1.61 10.83
N LYS A 261 4.83 -0.90 11.97
CA LYS A 261 3.67 -0.89 12.87
C LYS A 261 3.21 -2.31 13.26
N GLN A 262 4.12 -3.15 13.69
CA GLN A 262 3.85 -4.53 14.12
C GLN A 262 2.79 -4.59 15.23
N ASP A 263 2.79 -3.61 16.14
CA ASP A 263 1.83 -3.43 17.22
C ASP A 263 0.36 -3.40 16.75
N VAL A 264 0.10 -2.98 15.53
CA VAL A 264 -1.26 -2.96 14.94
C VAL A 264 -1.90 -4.35 14.87
N PHE A 265 -1.10 -5.42 14.80
CA PHE A 265 -1.57 -6.79 14.59
C PHE A 265 -1.69 -7.64 15.87
N GLU A 266 -1.39 -7.07 17.04
CA GLU A 266 -1.31 -7.84 18.29
C GLU A 266 -2.69 -8.19 18.89
N ASP A 267 -3.76 -7.55 18.43
CA ASP A 267 -5.10 -7.67 19.00
C ASP A 267 -6.09 -8.49 18.14
N ILE A 268 -5.61 -9.22 17.13
CA ILE A 268 -6.45 -10.02 16.22
C ILE A 268 -6.93 -11.27 16.92
N SER A 269 -8.25 -11.43 17.06
CA SER A 269 -8.85 -12.62 17.67
C SER A 269 -9.10 -13.74 16.66
N VAL A 270 -9.27 -14.97 17.15
CA VAL A 270 -9.71 -16.12 16.34
C VAL A 270 -11.03 -15.79 15.63
N GLY A 271 -11.98 -15.15 16.33
CA GLY A 271 -13.27 -14.76 15.74
C GLY A 271 -13.12 -13.76 14.59
N ASP A 272 -12.21 -12.79 14.68
CA ASP A 272 -11.93 -11.84 13.61
C ASP A 272 -11.36 -12.53 12.37
N VAL A 273 -10.41 -13.48 12.59
CA VAL A 273 -9.83 -14.27 11.50
C VAL A 273 -10.88 -15.13 10.84
N GLN A 274 -11.72 -15.83 11.61
CA GLN A 274 -12.79 -16.68 11.07
C GLN A 274 -13.81 -15.88 10.25
N TRP A 275 -14.13 -14.67 10.69
CA TRP A 275 -15.02 -13.79 9.95
C TRP A 275 -14.49 -13.45 8.55
N ILE A 276 -13.26 -12.96 8.44
CA ILE A 276 -12.68 -12.59 7.13
C ILE A 276 -12.37 -13.84 6.29
N ALA A 277 -11.94 -14.94 6.91
CA ALA A 277 -11.72 -16.23 6.26
C ALA A 277 -13.00 -16.77 5.62
N GLY A 278 -14.15 -16.61 6.29
CA GLY A 278 -15.46 -16.97 5.75
C GLY A 278 -15.85 -16.19 4.51
N LEU A 279 -15.43 -14.92 4.38
CA LEU A 279 -15.62 -14.14 3.16
C LEU A 279 -14.63 -14.58 2.06
N LEU A 280 -13.37 -14.74 2.40
CA LEU A 280 -12.31 -15.13 1.47
C LEU A 280 -12.51 -16.52 0.88
N SER A 281 -13.02 -17.49 1.68
CA SER A 281 -13.28 -18.86 1.24
C SER A 281 -14.34 -18.96 0.13
N ARG A 282 -15.19 -17.93 -0.03
CA ARG A 282 -16.21 -17.86 -1.09
C ARG A 282 -15.62 -17.46 -2.45
N LEU A 283 -14.37 -17.01 -2.52
CA LEU A 283 -13.68 -16.71 -3.77
C LEU A 283 -13.24 -18.01 -4.43
N SER A 284 -13.49 -18.16 -5.73
CA SER A 284 -12.93 -19.23 -6.54
C SER A 284 -11.45 -18.95 -6.89
N ASP A 285 -10.70 -20.00 -7.26
CA ASP A 285 -9.32 -19.84 -7.74
C ASP A 285 -9.28 -19.03 -9.04
N GLN A 286 -10.32 -19.13 -9.86
CA GLN A 286 -10.43 -18.31 -11.06
C GLN A 286 -10.52 -16.83 -10.70
N GLN A 287 -11.36 -16.44 -9.76
CA GLN A 287 -11.48 -15.05 -9.32
C GLN A 287 -10.17 -14.51 -8.74
N ILE A 288 -9.50 -15.30 -7.89
CA ILE A 288 -8.17 -14.93 -7.35
C ILE A 288 -7.18 -14.75 -8.50
N GLY A 289 -7.15 -15.70 -9.46
CA GLY A 289 -6.29 -15.62 -10.64
C GLY A 289 -6.62 -14.41 -11.53
N ASP A 290 -7.90 -14.04 -11.65
CA ASP A 290 -8.33 -12.87 -12.43
C ASP A 290 -7.80 -11.55 -11.86
N ALA A 291 -7.66 -11.44 -10.54
CA ALA A 291 -7.02 -10.28 -9.92
C ALA A 291 -5.56 -10.12 -10.38
N PHE A 292 -4.82 -11.22 -10.52
CA PHE A 292 -3.44 -11.22 -11.00
C PHE A 292 -3.33 -11.08 -12.53
N ARG A 293 -4.20 -11.74 -13.29
CA ARG A 293 -4.27 -11.54 -14.75
C ARG A 293 -4.53 -10.08 -15.12
N ALA A 294 -5.48 -9.45 -14.42
CA ALA A 294 -5.78 -8.02 -14.59
C ALA A 294 -4.61 -7.10 -14.21
N ALA A 295 -3.69 -7.58 -13.42
CA ALA A 295 -2.47 -6.89 -13.04
C ALA A 295 -1.26 -7.24 -13.94
N ASN A 296 -1.50 -7.92 -15.08
CA ASN A 296 -0.49 -8.27 -16.09
C ASN A 296 0.66 -9.13 -15.56
N TYR A 297 0.37 -10.06 -14.64
CA TYR A 297 1.34 -11.11 -14.27
C TYR A 297 1.38 -12.19 -15.36
N THR A 298 2.52 -12.85 -15.53
CA THR A 298 2.64 -14.01 -16.45
C THR A 298 1.76 -15.16 -15.98
N GLN A 299 1.46 -16.11 -16.86
CA GLN A 299 0.61 -17.26 -16.51
C GLN A 299 1.22 -18.09 -15.36
N GLU A 300 2.54 -18.23 -15.32
CA GLU A 300 3.27 -18.92 -14.27
C GLU A 300 3.13 -18.19 -12.92
N GLU A 301 3.30 -16.86 -12.94
CA GLU A 301 3.12 -16.02 -11.75
C GLU A 301 1.67 -16.02 -11.26
N VAL A 302 0.69 -15.96 -12.17
CA VAL A 302 -0.74 -16.07 -11.83
C VAL A 302 -1.02 -17.39 -11.13
N THR A 303 -0.50 -18.51 -11.65
CA THR A 303 -0.67 -19.84 -11.04
C THR A 303 -0.04 -19.89 -9.66
N LEU A 304 1.18 -19.41 -9.51
CA LEU A 304 1.92 -19.39 -8.24
C LEU A 304 1.22 -18.52 -7.19
N LEU A 305 0.85 -17.30 -7.55
CA LEU A 305 0.21 -16.35 -6.65
C LEU A 305 -1.20 -16.82 -6.25
N THR A 306 -1.98 -17.36 -7.19
CA THR A 306 -3.30 -17.92 -6.91
C THR A 306 -3.21 -19.06 -5.91
N GLY A 307 -2.29 -20.00 -6.12
CA GLY A 307 -2.08 -21.13 -5.21
C GLY A 307 -1.62 -20.65 -3.82
N SER A 308 -0.73 -19.66 -3.77
CA SER A 308 -0.23 -19.11 -2.51
C SER A 308 -1.31 -18.37 -1.72
N VAL A 309 -2.15 -17.57 -2.38
CA VAL A 309 -3.30 -16.90 -1.74
C VAL A 309 -4.30 -17.93 -1.24
N ARG A 310 -4.61 -18.97 -2.05
CA ARG A 310 -5.51 -20.06 -1.63
C ARG A 310 -4.95 -20.81 -0.42
N ALA A 311 -3.67 -21.13 -0.41
CA ALA A 311 -3.04 -21.79 0.74
C ALA A 311 -3.20 -20.95 2.03
N ARG A 312 -2.96 -19.66 1.98
CA ARG A 312 -3.16 -18.76 3.12
C ARG A 312 -4.61 -18.65 3.54
N ILE A 313 -5.56 -18.61 2.60
CA ILE A 313 -6.98 -18.66 2.93
C ILE A 313 -7.31 -19.96 3.69
N ASN A 314 -6.74 -21.08 3.25
CA ASN A 314 -6.94 -22.37 3.92
C ASN A 314 -6.31 -22.40 5.33
N GLU A 315 -5.15 -21.74 5.54
CA GLU A 315 -4.57 -21.56 6.89
C GLU A 315 -5.52 -20.76 7.80
N LEU A 316 -6.15 -19.69 7.30
CA LEU A 316 -7.11 -18.90 8.08
C LEU A 316 -8.39 -19.67 8.40
N VAL A 317 -8.88 -20.52 7.47
CA VAL A 317 -10.06 -21.36 7.68
C VAL A 317 -9.79 -22.48 8.70
N ASN A 318 -8.57 -23.05 8.65
CA ASN A 318 -8.14 -24.18 9.44
C ASN A 318 -7.06 -23.75 10.44
N LEU A 319 -7.36 -22.75 11.29
CA LEU A 319 -6.41 -22.28 12.27
C LEU A 319 -5.85 -23.43 13.13
N PRO A 320 -4.55 -23.39 13.49
CA PRO A 320 -3.99 -24.37 14.41
C PRO A 320 -4.71 -24.32 15.77
N PRO A 321 -4.73 -25.43 16.55
CA PRO A 321 -5.28 -25.42 17.88
C PRO A 321 -4.56 -24.38 18.76
N SER A 322 -5.31 -23.79 19.70
CA SER A 322 -4.75 -22.81 20.63
C SER A 322 -3.66 -23.45 21.50
N GLU A 323 -2.52 -22.79 21.58
CA GLU A 323 -1.50 -23.11 22.56
C GLU A 323 -1.96 -22.68 23.96
N SER A 324 -1.77 -23.56 24.95
CA SER A 324 -2.20 -23.35 26.34
C SER A 324 -1.32 -22.34 27.12
#